data_a41738e344ee30c48e7c2e5b50f07d2a
#
_entry.id   a41738e344ee30c48e7c2e5b50f07d2a
#
_cell.length_a   1.000
_cell.length_b   1.000
_cell.length_c   1.000
_cell.angle_alpha   90.00
_cell.angle_beta   90.00
_cell.angle_gamma   90.00
#
_symmetry.space_group_name_H-M   'P 1'
#
loop_
_entity.id
_entity.type
_entity.pdbx_description
1 polymer ?
#
loop_
_entity_poly.entity_id
_entity_poly.type
_entity_poly.pdbx_seq_one_letter_code
_entity_poly.pdbx_strand_id
1 'polypeptide(L)'
;MIARPDNQGMSSPKVLFGFHALGVRLKTAPQSIIEIYYESARRDARMRSFIDRATEAGVRLVESDGLRLSKLCGNHGHQGVAARVKEVAQVHSLDELLENLEATNADLPAAERVNPLILVLDGVTDPHNLGACLRVADGAGVHAVIAPKDHAAGINATVAKVASGAAETVPYFMVTNLAR
;
A
#
# COMPACT_ATOMS: atom_id res chain seq x y z
N MET A 1 18.82 1.64 -40.83
CA MET A 1 17.69 1.03 -40.15
C MET A 1 17.93 1.24 -38.67
N ILE A 2 17.38 2.33 -38.09
CA ILE A 2 17.66 2.76 -36.71
C ILE A 2 16.55 2.17 -35.84
N ALA A 3 16.93 1.26 -34.94
CA ALA A 3 16.02 0.67 -33.98
C ALA A 3 15.50 1.77 -33.04
N ARG A 4 14.18 1.88 -32.91
CA ARG A 4 13.52 2.71 -31.92
C ARG A 4 13.74 2.08 -30.54
N PRO A 5 14.07 2.86 -29.48
CA PRO A 5 14.16 2.32 -28.15
C PRO A 5 12.75 1.90 -27.67
N ASP A 6 12.67 0.71 -27.10
CA ASP A 6 11.46 0.13 -26.51
C ASP A 6 10.88 1.08 -25.47
N ASN A 7 9.64 1.46 -25.72
CA ASN A 7 8.81 2.23 -24.80
C ASN A 7 8.40 1.30 -23.64
N GLN A 8 9.23 1.21 -22.59
CA GLN A 8 8.86 0.57 -21.34
C GLN A 8 7.65 1.29 -20.80
N GLY A 9 6.54 0.55 -20.73
CA GLY A 9 5.22 1.04 -20.38
C GLY A 9 5.22 1.81 -19.07
N MET A 10 5.16 3.14 -19.16
CA MET A 10 4.87 4.00 -18.02
C MET A 10 3.41 3.78 -17.65
N SER A 11 3.17 2.94 -16.64
CA SER A 11 1.83 2.83 -16.05
C SER A 11 1.39 4.22 -15.58
N SER A 12 0.16 4.58 -15.89
CA SER A 12 -0.40 5.88 -15.48
C SER A 12 -0.35 6.00 -13.97
N PRO A 13 0.07 7.19 -13.42
CA PRO A 13 0.17 7.36 -11.98
C PRO A 13 -1.16 7.05 -11.29
N LYS A 14 -1.13 6.20 -10.27
CA LYS A 14 -2.30 5.93 -9.42
C LYS A 14 -2.52 7.10 -8.46
N VAL A 15 -3.77 7.30 -8.06
CA VAL A 15 -4.13 8.28 -7.03
C VAL A 15 -4.41 7.54 -5.73
N LEU A 16 -3.63 7.86 -4.70
CA LEU A 16 -3.82 7.40 -3.33
C LEU A 16 -4.36 8.57 -2.50
N PHE A 17 -5.29 8.35 -1.57
CA PHE A 17 -5.88 9.42 -0.79
C PHE A 17 -6.22 9.01 0.65
N GLY A 18 -6.32 10.01 1.51
CA GLY A 18 -6.55 9.84 2.94
C GLY A 18 -5.27 9.67 3.76
N PHE A 19 -5.31 10.16 5.00
CA PHE A 19 -4.12 10.22 5.87
C PHE A 19 -3.52 8.86 6.16
N HIS A 20 -4.34 7.81 6.30
CA HIS A 20 -3.83 6.48 6.64
C HIS A 20 -3.02 5.91 5.48
N ALA A 21 -3.62 5.79 4.31
CA ALA A 21 -2.97 5.23 3.13
C ALA A 21 -1.69 5.99 2.76
N LEU A 22 -1.75 7.34 2.78
CA LEU A 22 -0.58 8.17 2.51
C LEU A 22 0.47 8.10 3.61
N GLY A 23 0.06 7.98 4.87
CA GLY A 23 0.98 7.82 6.01
C GLY A 23 1.78 6.53 5.93
N VAL A 24 1.12 5.43 5.54
CA VAL A 24 1.80 4.15 5.29
C VAL A 24 2.75 4.28 4.12
N ARG A 25 2.30 4.85 2.99
CA ARG A 25 3.15 5.02 1.80
C ARG A 25 4.37 5.90 2.06
N LEU A 26 4.23 6.97 2.83
CA LEU A 26 5.34 7.82 3.27
C LEU A 26 6.37 7.05 4.10
N LYS A 27 5.91 6.09 4.88
CA LYS A 27 6.76 5.29 5.77
C LYS A 27 7.47 4.15 5.03
N THR A 28 6.78 3.48 4.08
CA THR A 28 7.28 2.26 3.42
C THR A 28 7.95 2.51 2.08
N ALA A 29 7.48 3.49 1.30
CA ALA A 29 7.98 3.75 -0.04
C ALA A 29 7.83 5.23 -0.45
N PRO A 30 8.44 6.19 0.27
CA PRO A 30 8.32 7.62 -0.01
C PRO A 30 8.77 7.99 -1.42
N GLN A 31 9.79 7.30 -1.97
CA GLN A 31 10.29 7.49 -3.33
C GLN A 31 9.28 7.15 -4.43
N SER A 32 8.22 6.41 -4.10
CA SER A 32 7.13 6.11 -5.02
C SER A 32 6.10 7.23 -5.12
N ILE A 33 6.13 8.20 -4.20
CA ILE A 33 5.22 9.34 -4.19
C ILE A 33 5.78 10.41 -5.12
N ILE A 34 5.02 10.76 -6.16
CA ILE A 34 5.40 11.80 -7.12
C ILE A 34 5.17 13.17 -6.51
N GLU A 35 3.97 13.37 -5.94
CA GLU A 35 3.55 14.62 -5.29
C GLU A 35 2.33 14.36 -4.40
N ILE A 36 2.23 15.13 -3.33
CA ILE A 36 1.09 15.12 -2.40
C ILE A 36 0.32 16.44 -2.55
N TYR A 37 -0.98 16.33 -2.76
CA TYR A 37 -1.91 17.46 -2.73
C TYR A 37 -2.58 17.53 -1.36
N TYR A 38 -2.59 18.69 -0.75
CA TYR A 38 -3.22 18.91 0.56
C TYR A 38 -4.09 20.15 0.58
N GLU A 39 -5.16 20.10 1.36
CA GLU A 39 -6.11 21.20 1.50
C GLU A 39 -5.51 22.27 2.44
N SER A 40 -5.07 23.40 1.87
CA SER A 40 -4.37 24.46 2.59
C SER A 40 -5.26 25.18 3.62
N ALA A 41 -6.58 25.15 3.44
CA ALA A 41 -7.53 25.70 4.41
C ALA A 41 -7.61 24.87 5.70
N ARG A 42 -7.20 23.61 5.67
CA ARG A 42 -7.23 22.69 6.80
C ARG A 42 -5.97 22.80 7.65
N ARG A 43 -6.11 23.35 8.88
CA ARG A 43 -4.97 23.65 9.78
C ARG A 43 -4.99 22.88 11.09
N ASP A 44 -5.68 21.74 11.15
CA ASP A 44 -5.70 20.89 12.34
C ASP A 44 -4.33 20.20 12.60
N ALA A 45 -4.14 19.67 13.82
CA ALA A 45 -2.90 19.06 14.25
C ALA A 45 -2.51 17.85 13.40
N ARG A 46 -3.51 17.10 12.89
CA ARG A 46 -3.29 15.93 12.03
C ARG A 46 -2.69 16.33 10.68
N MET A 47 -3.23 17.40 10.08
CA MET A 47 -2.70 17.94 8.82
C MET A 47 -1.27 18.44 9.00
N ARG A 48 -0.98 19.20 10.07
CA ARG A 48 0.36 19.69 10.36
C ARG A 48 1.37 18.55 10.49
N SER A 49 1.08 17.57 11.35
CA SER A 49 1.94 16.42 11.55
C SER A 49 2.14 15.60 10.26
N PHE A 50 1.14 15.54 9.39
CA PHE A 50 1.26 14.88 8.09
C PHE A 50 2.19 15.63 7.13
N ILE A 51 2.05 16.96 7.05
CA ILE A 51 2.89 17.83 6.22
C ILE A 51 4.35 17.76 6.69
N ASP A 52 4.60 17.81 8.01
CA ASP A 52 5.95 17.71 8.60
C ASP A 52 6.63 16.41 8.14
N ARG A 53 5.96 15.27 8.31
CA ARG A 53 6.48 13.96 7.85
C ARG A 53 6.71 13.88 6.35
N ALA A 54 5.83 14.47 5.54
CA ALA A 54 5.99 14.48 4.09
C ALA A 54 7.19 15.36 3.66
N THR A 55 7.42 16.45 4.38
CA THR A 55 8.57 17.34 4.19
C THR A 55 9.87 16.65 4.59
N GLU A 56 9.91 15.98 5.75
CA GLU A 56 11.05 15.17 6.20
C GLU A 56 11.40 14.06 5.20
N ALA A 57 10.38 13.44 4.59
CA ALA A 57 10.56 12.45 3.55
C ALA A 57 10.98 13.03 2.18
N GLY A 58 11.12 14.35 2.06
CA GLY A 58 11.53 15.02 0.82
C GLY A 58 10.48 14.97 -0.31
N VAL A 59 9.20 14.71 0.02
CA VAL A 59 8.14 14.58 -0.96
C VAL A 59 7.61 15.97 -1.37
N ARG A 60 7.39 16.15 -2.66
CA ARG A 60 6.80 17.39 -3.19
C ARG A 60 5.39 17.59 -2.68
N LEU A 61 5.15 18.74 -2.03
CA LEU A 61 3.84 19.16 -1.53
C LEU A 61 3.22 20.21 -2.45
N VAL A 62 1.92 20.08 -2.73
CA VAL A 62 1.15 20.97 -3.60
C VAL A 62 -0.13 21.39 -2.86
N GLU A 63 -0.28 22.67 -2.65
CA GLU A 63 -1.52 23.21 -2.08
C GLU A 63 -2.70 23.00 -3.03
N SER A 64 -3.85 22.69 -2.48
CA SER A 64 -5.07 22.41 -3.23
C SER A 64 -6.31 22.84 -2.44
N ASP A 65 -7.44 22.81 -3.09
CA ASP A 65 -8.76 22.96 -2.49
C ASP A 65 -9.51 21.60 -2.50
N GLY A 66 -10.57 21.52 -1.69
CA GLY A 66 -11.35 20.29 -1.55
C GLY A 66 -12.03 19.85 -2.86
N LEU A 67 -12.40 20.79 -3.74
CA LEU A 67 -13.03 20.48 -5.03
C LEU A 67 -12.02 19.81 -5.99
N ARG A 68 -10.81 20.32 -6.05
CA ARG A 68 -9.74 19.76 -6.87
C ARG A 68 -9.32 18.39 -6.35
N LEU A 69 -9.23 18.22 -5.02
CA LEU A 69 -8.98 16.92 -4.39
C LEU A 69 -10.08 15.92 -4.74
N SER A 70 -11.35 16.31 -4.62
CA SER A 70 -12.48 15.43 -4.99
C SER A 70 -12.44 15.00 -6.45
N LYS A 71 -12.09 15.91 -7.37
CA LYS A 71 -11.90 15.58 -8.80
C LYS A 71 -10.73 14.60 -9.00
N LEU A 72 -9.63 14.82 -8.31
CA LEU A 72 -8.45 13.95 -8.41
C LEU A 72 -8.73 12.53 -7.90
N CYS A 73 -9.47 12.40 -6.79
CA CYS A 73 -9.80 11.12 -6.14
C CYS A 73 -11.05 10.44 -6.72
N GLY A 74 -11.85 11.15 -7.50
CA GLY A 74 -13.16 10.66 -7.97
C GLY A 74 -14.22 10.50 -6.87
N ASN A 75 -13.95 10.97 -5.65
CA ASN A 75 -14.88 10.93 -4.50
C ASN A 75 -14.50 11.97 -3.44
N HIS A 76 -15.34 12.10 -2.39
CA HIS A 76 -15.14 13.05 -1.29
C HIS A 76 -14.43 12.46 -0.06
N GLY A 77 -13.97 11.21 -0.12
CA GLY A 77 -13.35 10.50 1.01
C GLY A 77 -11.86 10.85 1.26
N HIS A 78 -11.33 11.85 0.56
CA HIS A 78 -9.90 12.20 0.59
C HIS A 78 -9.40 12.81 1.91
N GLN A 79 -10.28 13.20 2.81
CA GLN A 79 -9.90 13.78 4.12
C GLN A 79 -8.94 14.98 4.02
N GLY A 80 -8.93 15.70 2.90
CA GLY A 80 -8.06 16.84 2.65
C GLY A 80 -6.64 16.49 2.14
N VAL A 81 -6.35 15.23 1.83
CA VAL A 81 -5.05 14.80 1.29
C VAL A 81 -5.20 13.76 0.19
N ALA A 82 -4.41 13.91 -0.87
CA ALA A 82 -4.28 12.96 -1.97
C ALA A 82 -2.86 12.98 -2.53
N ALA A 83 -2.40 11.92 -3.16
CA ALA A 83 -1.11 11.86 -3.81
C ALA A 83 -1.19 11.16 -5.15
N ARG A 84 -0.34 11.60 -6.08
CA ARG A 84 0.03 10.80 -7.25
C ARG A 84 1.20 9.92 -6.88
N VAL A 85 1.04 8.62 -7.10
CA VAL A 85 2.05 7.62 -6.75
C VAL A 85 2.41 6.79 -7.98
N LYS A 86 3.68 6.42 -8.07
CA LYS A 86 4.13 5.37 -8.99
C LYS A 86 3.64 4.04 -8.45
N GLU A 87 3.41 3.10 -9.32
CA GLU A 87 3.23 1.72 -8.92
C GLU A 87 4.53 1.28 -8.22
N VAL A 88 4.42 0.84 -6.97
CA VAL A 88 5.52 0.14 -6.32
C VAL A 88 5.49 -1.26 -6.92
N ALA A 89 6.65 -1.78 -7.29
CA ALA A 89 6.75 -3.18 -7.66
C ALA A 89 6.09 -3.99 -6.53
N GLN A 90 4.91 -4.49 -6.81
CA GLN A 90 4.27 -5.41 -5.88
C GLN A 90 5.06 -6.71 -5.99
N VAL A 91 5.40 -7.27 -4.86
CA VAL A 91 5.92 -8.62 -4.81
C VAL A 91 4.87 -9.52 -5.46
N HIS A 92 5.21 -10.13 -6.59
CA HIS A 92 4.22 -10.85 -7.42
C HIS A 92 4.01 -12.30 -6.95
N SER A 93 4.88 -12.79 -6.08
CA SER A 93 4.78 -14.15 -5.52
C SER A 93 5.27 -14.21 -4.08
N LEU A 94 4.85 -15.25 -3.38
CA LEU A 94 5.35 -15.55 -2.04
C LEU A 94 6.86 -15.84 -2.06
N ASP A 95 7.32 -16.55 -3.08
CA ASP A 95 8.74 -16.91 -3.23
C ASP A 95 9.60 -15.64 -3.36
N GLU A 96 9.21 -14.69 -4.22
CA GLU A 96 9.89 -13.40 -4.36
C GLU A 96 9.90 -12.60 -3.04
N LEU A 97 8.83 -12.66 -2.25
CA LEU A 97 8.78 -12.01 -0.94
C LEU A 97 9.78 -12.63 0.03
N LEU A 98 9.85 -13.96 0.07
CA LEU A 98 10.76 -14.69 0.96
C LEU A 98 12.22 -14.45 0.53
N GLU A 99 12.53 -14.51 -0.76
CA GLU A 99 13.86 -14.20 -1.29
C GLU A 99 14.30 -12.76 -0.93
N ASN A 100 13.40 -11.78 -1.03
CA ASN A 100 13.69 -10.39 -0.64
C ASN A 100 13.95 -10.25 0.87
N LEU A 101 13.23 -10.99 1.71
CA LEU A 101 13.45 -11.01 3.16
C LEU A 101 14.79 -11.67 3.50
N GLU A 102 15.14 -12.79 2.84
CA GLU A 102 16.43 -13.44 3.00
C GLU A 102 17.58 -12.54 2.57
N ALA A 103 17.46 -11.90 1.43
CA ALA A 103 18.46 -10.93 0.94
C ALA A 103 18.64 -9.76 1.92
N THR A 104 17.55 -9.24 2.48
CA THR A 104 17.60 -8.16 3.49
C THR A 104 18.30 -8.62 4.76
N ASN A 105 18.12 -9.88 5.16
CA ASN A 105 18.71 -10.46 6.34
C ASN A 105 20.18 -10.88 6.18
N ALA A 106 20.66 -11.03 4.94
CA ALA A 106 21.97 -11.63 4.66
C ALA A 106 23.11 -10.87 5.36
N ASP A 107 23.05 -9.55 5.37
CA ASP A 107 24.09 -8.68 5.92
C ASP A 107 23.79 -8.22 7.36
N LEU A 108 22.68 -8.69 7.97
CA LEU A 108 22.29 -8.29 9.32
C LEU A 108 22.81 -9.27 10.39
N PRO A 109 23.24 -8.76 11.56
CA PRO A 109 23.48 -9.58 12.74
C PRO A 109 22.25 -10.43 13.09
N ALA A 110 22.46 -11.62 13.64
CA ALA A 110 21.38 -12.56 13.96
C ALA A 110 20.26 -11.94 14.84
N ALA A 111 20.61 -11.03 15.75
CA ALA A 111 19.67 -10.35 16.63
C ALA A 111 18.78 -9.28 15.90
N GLU A 112 19.21 -8.84 14.72
CA GLU A 112 18.50 -7.81 13.92
C GLU A 112 17.74 -8.41 12.74
N ARG A 113 17.87 -9.71 12.50
CA ARG A 113 17.18 -10.41 11.41
C ARG A 113 15.69 -10.47 11.66
N VAL A 114 14.94 -10.18 10.61
CA VAL A 114 13.47 -10.23 10.60
C VAL A 114 13.00 -11.63 10.17
N ASN A 115 12.35 -12.36 11.07
CA ASN A 115 11.70 -13.61 10.71
C ASN A 115 10.42 -13.35 9.94
N PRO A 116 10.15 -14.07 8.83
CA PRO A 116 8.88 -13.95 8.10
C PRO A 116 7.68 -14.27 9.01
N LEU A 117 6.74 -13.36 9.08
CA LEU A 117 5.44 -13.56 9.73
C LEU A 117 4.38 -13.66 8.63
N ILE A 118 3.85 -14.86 8.43
CA ILE A 118 2.86 -15.14 7.38
C ILE A 118 1.53 -15.53 8.03
N LEU A 119 0.44 -14.90 7.59
CA LEU A 119 -0.92 -15.26 8.00
C LEU A 119 -1.57 -16.11 6.91
N VAL A 120 -2.01 -17.31 7.26
CA VAL A 120 -2.76 -18.18 6.36
C VAL A 120 -4.24 -18.14 6.74
N LEU A 121 -5.10 -17.78 5.77
CA LEU A 121 -6.55 -17.73 5.92
C LEU A 121 -7.16 -18.86 5.10
N ASP A 122 -7.66 -19.91 5.78
CA ASP A 122 -8.36 -21.00 5.13
C ASP A 122 -9.88 -20.83 5.30
N GLY A 123 -10.61 -20.76 4.19
CA GLY A 123 -12.08 -20.69 4.18
C GLY A 123 -12.69 -19.33 4.58
N VAL A 124 -11.95 -18.23 4.52
CA VAL A 124 -12.50 -16.88 4.75
C VAL A 124 -13.17 -16.38 3.47
N THR A 125 -14.47 -16.57 3.36
CA THR A 125 -15.26 -16.24 2.14
C THR A 125 -15.97 -14.88 2.21
N ASP A 126 -16.17 -14.34 3.41
CA ASP A 126 -16.83 -13.04 3.60
C ASP A 126 -15.84 -11.88 3.40
N PRO A 127 -16.15 -10.90 2.50
CA PRO A 127 -15.27 -9.76 2.23
C PRO A 127 -15.04 -8.85 3.45
N HIS A 128 -16.03 -8.72 4.37
CA HIS A 128 -15.85 -7.92 5.59
C HIS A 128 -14.85 -8.59 6.53
N ASN A 129 -14.93 -9.92 6.68
CA ASN A 129 -14.00 -10.68 7.49
C ASN A 129 -12.58 -10.61 6.90
N LEU A 130 -12.42 -10.77 5.59
CA LEU A 130 -11.11 -10.60 4.94
C LEU A 130 -10.54 -9.20 5.18
N GLY A 131 -11.35 -8.14 5.01
CA GLY A 131 -10.91 -6.78 5.26
C GLY A 131 -10.50 -6.55 6.71
N ALA A 132 -11.21 -7.14 7.68
CA ALA A 132 -10.85 -7.09 9.10
C ALA A 132 -9.53 -7.84 9.38
N CYS A 133 -9.33 -9.03 8.80
CA CYS A 133 -8.09 -9.79 8.92
C CYS A 133 -6.88 -9.01 8.36
N LEU A 134 -7.02 -8.43 7.18
CA LEU A 134 -5.95 -7.62 6.58
C LEU A 134 -5.59 -6.42 7.46
N ARG A 135 -6.57 -5.73 8.03
CA ARG A 135 -6.31 -4.60 8.94
C ARG A 135 -5.56 -5.02 10.20
N VAL A 136 -5.89 -6.19 10.77
CA VAL A 136 -5.17 -6.74 11.92
C VAL A 136 -3.76 -7.19 11.51
N ALA A 137 -3.62 -7.83 10.35
CA ALA A 137 -2.35 -8.27 9.80
C ALA A 137 -1.37 -7.10 9.60
N ASP A 138 -1.86 -5.97 9.05
CA ASP A 138 -1.08 -4.74 8.89
C ASP A 138 -0.60 -4.19 10.24
N GLY A 139 -1.49 -4.13 11.23
CA GLY A 139 -1.15 -3.68 12.58
C GLY A 139 -0.19 -4.60 13.33
N ALA A 140 -0.19 -5.90 13.01
CA ALA A 140 0.71 -6.90 13.57
C ALA A 140 2.06 -7.01 12.84
N GLY A 141 2.24 -6.30 11.72
CA GLY A 141 3.46 -6.38 10.91
C GLY A 141 3.60 -7.69 10.14
N VAL A 142 2.48 -8.29 9.72
CA VAL A 142 2.47 -9.49 8.88
C VAL A 142 3.07 -9.16 7.51
N HIS A 143 4.00 -9.97 7.03
CA HIS A 143 4.69 -9.77 5.77
C HIS A 143 3.85 -10.18 4.56
N ALA A 144 2.99 -11.19 4.71
CA ALA A 144 2.02 -11.58 3.70
C ALA A 144 0.83 -12.31 4.32
N VAL A 145 -0.31 -12.22 3.62
CA VAL A 145 -1.49 -13.04 3.87
C VAL A 145 -1.70 -13.99 2.70
N ILE A 146 -1.93 -15.27 2.98
CA ILE A 146 -2.12 -16.32 2.00
C ILE A 146 -3.52 -16.92 2.17
N ALA A 147 -4.22 -17.15 1.07
CA ALA A 147 -5.50 -17.85 1.06
C ALA A 147 -5.58 -18.81 -0.14
N PRO A 148 -6.45 -19.84 -0.10
CA PRO A 148 -6.68 -20.68 -1.26
C PRO A 148 -7.43 -19.87 -2.35
N LYS A 149 -7.25 -20.26 -3.63
CA LYS A 149 -8.03 -19.66 -4.74
C LYS A 149 -9.51 -20.00 -4.67
N ASP A 150 -9.79 -21.21 -4.16
CA ASP A 150 -11.16 -21.69 -4.00
C ASP A 150 -11.62 -21.46 -2.57
N HIS A 151 -12.89 -21.12 -2.41
CA HIS A 151 -13.51 -20.87 -1.10
C HIS A 151 -12.84 -19.78 -0.25
N ALA A 152 -12.30 -18.74 -0.89
CA ALA A 152 -11.80 -17.55 -0.21
C ALA A 152 -12.26 -16.26 -0.91
N ALA A 153 -12.42 -15.19 -0.13
CA ALA A 153 -12.72 -13.88 -0.67
C ALA A 153 -11.49 -13.30 -1.38
N GLY A 154 -11.69 -12.72 -2.56
CA GLY A 154 -10.69 -11.90 -3.24
C GLY A 154 -10.74 -10.43 -2.82
N ILE A 155 -9.69 -9.69 -3.12
CA ILE A 155 -9.66 -8.23 -2.89
C ILE A 155 -10.69 -7.55 -3.80
N ASN A 156 -11.59 -6.80 -3.19
CA ASN A 156 -12.62 -6.01 -3.85
C ASN A 156 -12.87 -4.69 -3.11
N ALA A 157 -13.80 -3.87 -3.59
CA ALA A 157 -14.10 -2.57 -3.00
C ALA A 157 -14.55 -2.65 -1.53
N THR A 158 -15.29 -3.70 -1.14
CA THR A 158 -15.72 -3.93 0.24
C THR A 158 -14.52 -4.25 1.13
N VAL A 159 -13.65 -5.16 0.69
CA VAL A 159 -12.40 -5.51 1.38
C VAL A 159 -11.53 -4.27 1.56
N ALA A 160 -11.29 -3.51 0.50
CA ALA A 160 -10.47 -2.30 0.54
C ALA A 160 -11.02 -1.27 1.54
N LYS A 161 -12.35 -1.09 1.57
CA LYS A 161 -13.01 -0.19 2.51
C LYS A 161 -12.85 -0.63 3.97
N VAL A 162 -13.07 -1.91 4.26
CA VAL A 162 -12.99 -2.47 5.63
C VAL A 162 -11.56 -2.56 6.12
N ALA A 163 -10.64 -2.92 5.23
CA ALA A 163 -9.21 -3.00 5.53
C ALA A 163 -8.56 -1.63 5.83
N SER A 164 -9.22 -0.51 5.50
CA SER A 164 -8.73 0.84 5.81
C SER A 164 -7.30 1.12 5.32
N GLY A 165 -6.96 0.67 4.11
CA GLY A 165 -5.64 0.81 3.49
C GLY A 165 -4.76 -0.43 3.60
N ALA A 166 -5.02 -1.35 4.53
CA ALA A 166 -4.22 -2.57 4.69
C ALA A 166 -4.24 -3.49 3.46
N ALA A 167 -5.30 -3.43 2.65
CA ALA A 167 -5.38 -4.17 1.39
C ALA A 167 -4.37 -3.69 0.31
N GLU A 168 -3.77 -2.51 0.50
CA GLU A 168 -2.73 -1.96 -0.39
C GLU A 168 -1.32 -2.17 0.16
N THR A 169 -1.20 -2.44 1.46
CA THR A 169 0.09 -2.50 2.17
C THR A 169 0.51 -3.93 2.48
N VAL A 170 -0.44 -4.81 2.80
CA VAL A 170 -0.19 -6.21 3.09
C VAL A 170 -0.36 -7.03 1.81
N PRO A 171 0.70 -7.69 1.30
CA PRO A 171 0.59 -8.59 0.17
C PRO A 171 -0.41 -9.71 0.44
N TYR A 172 -1.36 -9.92 -0.47
CA TYR A 172 -2.36 -10.97 -0.40
C TYR A 172 -2.19 -11.93 -1.58
N PHE A 173 -1.78 -13.15 -1.28
CA PHE A 173 -1.54 -14.18 -2.29
C PHE A 173 -2.62 -15.25 -2.26
N MET A 174 -3.17 -15.56 -3.43
CA MET A 174 -4.11 -16.66 -3.60
C MET A 174 -3.37 -17.84 -4.23
N VAL A 175 -3.28 -18.94 -3.49
CA VAL A 175 -2.57 -20.16 -3.92
C VAL A 175 -3.55 -21.27 -4.25
N THR A 176 -3.14 -22.20 -5.12
CA THR A 176 -4.00 -23.32 -5.51
C THR A 176 -4.10 -24.38 -4.39
N ASN A 177 -3.06 -24.51 -3.58
CA ASN A 177 -3.01 -25.51 -2.52
C ASN A 177 -2.20 -24.97 -1.34
N LEU A 178 -2.83 -24.89 -0.16
CA LEU A 178 -2.18 -24.41 1.07
C LEU A 178 -1.21 -25.43 1.67
N ALA A 179 -1.33 -26.72 1.33
CA ALA A 179 -0.49 -27.78 1.87
C ALA A 179 0.79 -28.02 1.04
N ARG A 180 0.96 -27.31 -0.05
CA ARG A 180 2.10 -27.44 -0.96
C ARG A 180 2.93 -26.18 -0.94
#